data_a24ca2552fa232b5f84fc882d4ccce27
#
_entry.id   a24ca2552fa232b5f84fc882d4ccce27
#
_cell.length_a   1.000
_cell.length_b   1.000
_cell.length_c   1.000
_cell.angle_alpha   90.00
_cell.angle_beta   90.00
_cell.angle_gamma   90.00
#
_symmetry.space_group_name_H-M   'P 1'
#
loop_
_entity.id
_entity.type
_entity.pdbx_description
1 polymer ?
#
loop_
_entity_poly.entity_id
_entity_poly.type
_entity_poly.pdbx_seq_one_letter_code
_entity_poly.pdbx_strand_id
1 'polypeptide(L)'
;VLDDGHITAGAAINSVGKLTTGSLTLSDNAQLDYQFGQAYTSGGAFNDLIDVNGDLTLDGKLNIQTSPGGSFDVGVYRVINYTGTLTNNVMDIANAPEAADSLYVQTSVKNQVNLVNHAGLTLRFWDGTGGENGELKNNGVINGGDGIWQSSQGNDNWTTDESTPEGALNAPFTDAAFAVFQGEAGNVTVDNSKGDVIISGAQFATDGYRVGGEAITT
;
A
#
# COMPACT_ATOMS: atom_id res chain seq x y z
N VAL A 1 -21.76 -9.22 6.06
CA VAL A 1 -21.67 -10.33 5.10
C VAL A 1 -21.74 -11.63 5.88
N LEU A 2 -22.34 -12.64 5.29
CA LEU A 2 -22.45 -13.97 5.93
C LEU A 2 -21.04 -14.55 6.11
N ASP A 3 -20.78 -15.24 7.21
CA ASP A 3 -19.63 -16.10 7.36
C ASP A 3 -19.54 -17.05 6.15
N ASP A 4 -18.36 -17.22 5.58
CA ASP A 4 -18.09 -17.98 4.34
C ASP A 4 -18.79 -17.44 3.06
N GLY A 5 -19.30 -16.20 3.11
CA GLY A 5 -19.92 -15.55 1.93
C GLY A 5 -18.89 -15.04 0.93
N HIS A 6 -19.19 -15.24 -0.38
CA HIS A 6 -18.41 -14.67 -1.47
C HIS A 6 -19.04 -13.38 -1.99
N ILE A 7 -18.22 -12.38 -2.26
CA ILE A 7 -18.60 -11.12 -2.90
C ILE A 7 -17.77 -10.97 -4.18
N THR A 8 -18.46 -10.74 -5.29
CA THR A 8 -17.83 -10.29 -6.54
C THR A 8 -18.45 -8.97 -6.97
N ALA A 9 -17.65 -8.06 -7.50
CA ALA A 9 -18.14 -6.78 -8.01
C ALA A 9 -18.82 -6.90 -9.39
N GLY A 10 -18.43 -7.91 -10.15
CA GLY A 10 -19.02 -8.22 -11.46
C GLY A 10 -20.33 -9.00 -11.39
N ALA A 11 -21.03 -9.09 -12.52
CA ALA A 11 -22.27 -9.87 -12.64
C ALA A 11 -22.06 -11.39 -12.54
N ALA A 12 -20.83 -11.84 -12.68
CA ALA A 12 -20.40 -13.24 -12.55
C ALA A 12 -18.94 -13.28 -12.08
N ILE A 13 -18.51 -14.44 -11.57
CA ILE A 13 -17.18 -14.63 -10.96
C ILE A 13 -15.99 -14.31 -11.89
N ASN A 14 -16.23 -14.29 -13.20
CA ASN A 14 -15.19 -13.98 -14.22
C ASN A 14 -15.55 -12.74 -15.04
N SER A 15 -16.35 -11.83 -14.49
CA SER A 15 -16.69 -10.58 -15.15
C SER A 15 -16.27 -9.39 -14.29
N VAL A 16 -15.48 -8.51 -14.86
CA VAL A 16 -15.13 -7.24 -14.24
C VAL A 16 -16.38 -6.39 -14.02
N GLY A 17 -16.48 -5.77 -12.86
CA GLY A 17 -17.61 -4.93 -12.52
C GLY A 17 -17.36 -3.95 -11.38
N LYS A 18 -18.43 -3.23 -11.07
CA LYS A 18 -18.46 -2.29 -9.96
C LYS A 18 -19.67 -2.54 -9.08
N LEU A 19 -19.44 -2.78 -7.81
CA LEU A 19 -20.46 -2.90 -6.79
C LEU A 19 -20.52 -1.61 -5.96
N THR A 20 -21.71 -1.08 -5.75
CA THR A 20 -21.91 0.05 -4.84
C THR A 20 -22.83 -0.37 -3.70
N THR A 21 -22.44 -0.07 -2.48
CA THR A 21 -23.21 -0.42 -1.28
C THR A 21 -23.23 0.74 -0.28
N GLY A 22 -24.08 0.65 0.76
CA GLY A 22 -23.98 1.46 1.95
C GLY A 22 -22.78 1.06 2.81
N SER A 23 -22.92 1.02 4.14
CA SER A 23 -21.85 0.48 4.98
C SER A 23 -21.62 -1.00 4.71
N LEU A 24 -20.38 -1.45 4.79
CA LEU A 24 -19.98 -2.84 4.55
C LEU A 24 -19.22 -3.37 5.76
N THR A 25 -19.67 -4.52 6.27
CA THR A 25 -18.94 -5.26 7.29
C THR A 25 -18.56 -6.62 6.72
N LEU A 26 -17.27 -6.89 6.68
CA LEU A 26 -16.71 -8.20 6.34
C LEU A 26 -16.39 -8.95 7.62
N SER A 27 -16.56 -10.26 7.61
CA SER A 27 -16.15 -11.17 8.67
C SER A 27 -14.87 -11.89 8.29
N ASP A 28 -14.19 -12.49 9.22
CA ASP A 28 -12.95 -13.26 9.07
C ASP A 28 -12.98 -14.27 7.91
N ASN A 29 -14.13 -14.91 7.69
CA ASN A 29 -14.30 -15.91 6.62
C ASN A 29 -14.92 -15.36 5.33
N ALA A 30 -15.29 -14.08 5.29
CA ALA A 30 -15.80 -13.47 4.07
C ALA A 30 -14.74 -13.50 2.95
N GLN A 31 -15.16 -13.77 1.73
CA GLN A 31 -14.27 -13.84 0.59
C GLN A 31 -14.63 -12.79 -0.46
N LEU A 32 -13.65 -12.04 -0.91
CA LEU A 32 -13.77 -11.08 -2.00
C LEU A 32 -13.08 -11.68 -3.23
N ASP A 33 -13.86 -11.96 -4.27
CA ASP A 33 -13.36 -12.50 -5.54
C ASP A 33 -13.19 -11.36 -6.53
N TYR A 34 -11.94 -11.01 -6.85
CA TYR A 34 -11.56 -9.84 -7.64
C TYR A 34 -10.83 -10.20 -8.91
N GLN A 35 -11.12 -9.43 -9.94
CA GLN A 35 -10.37 -9.42 -11.18
C GLN A 35 -9.61 -8.10 -11.31
N PHE A 36 -8.30 -8.20 -11.54
CA PHE A 36 -7.43 -7.08 -11.81
C PHE A 36 -6.63 -7.30 -13.09
N GLY A 37 -6.47 -6.28 -13.89
CA GLY A 37 -5.77 -6.38 -15.16
C GLY A 37 -5.17 -5.06 -15.65
N GLN A 38 -5.19 -4.00 -14.82
CA GLN A 38 -4.55 -2.72 -15.15
C GLN A 38 -4.13 -1.99 -13.87
N ALA A 39 -2.83 -1.94 -13.61
CA ALA A 39 -2.29 -1.19 -12.49
C ALA A 39 -2.61 0.31 -12.57
N TYR A 40 -2.65 0.98 -11.43
CA TYR A 40 -2.90 2.43 -11.29
C TYR A 40 -4.25 2.93 -11.83
N THR A 41 -5.19 2.02 -12.08
CA THR A 41 -6.53 2.34 -12.58
C THR A 41 -7.58 1.83 -11.59
N SER A 42 -8.45 2.73 -11.12
CA SER A 42 -9.55 2.37 -10.21
C SER A 42 -10.77 1.93 -11.02
N GLY A 43 -11.14 0.65 -10.92
CA GLY A 43 -12.23 0.08 -11.71
C GLY A 43 -11.93 0.08 -13.21
N GLY A 44 -12.95 0.31 -14.03
CA GLY A 44 -12.85 0.35 -15.49
C GLY A 44 -13.06 -1.01 -16.16
N ALA A 45 -12.45 -1.22 -17.33
CA ALA A 45 -12.67 -2.41 -18.12
C ALA A 45 -11.95 -3.66 -17.60
N PHE A 46 -10.91 -3.48 -16.78
CA PHE A 46 -10.03 -4.57 -16.36
C PHE A 46 -9.93 -4.75 -14.84
N ASN A 47 -10.57 -3.91 -14.04
CA ASN A 47 -10.46 -3.99 -12.59
C ASN A 47 -11.83 -3.98 -11.93
N ASP A 48 -12.07 -4.92 -11.04
CA ASP A 48 -13.20 -4.86 -10.13
C ASP A 48 -13.04 -3.72 -9.13
N LEU A 49 -14.17 -3.20 -8.64
CA LEU A 49 -14.20 -2.14 -7.65
C LEU A 49 -15.44 -2.26 -6.76
N ILE A 50 -15.27 -2.08 -5.46
CA ILE A 50 -16.39 -1.86 -4.54
C ILE A 50 -16.36 -0.42 -4.03
N ASP A 51 -17.47 0.31 -4.16
CA ASP A 51 -17.70 1.61 -3.54
C ASP A 51 -18.62 1.46 -2.33
N VAL A 52 -18.10 1.78 -1.14
CA VAL A 52 -18.83 1.78 0.13
C VAL A 52 -19.20 3.21 0.50
N ASN A 53 -20.49 3.54 0.38
CA ASN A 53 -21.03 4.86 0.75
C ASN A 53 -21.36 4.91 2.26
N GLY A 54 -20.39 4.64 3.10
CA GLY A 54 -20.54 4.56 4.54
C GLY A 54 -19.32 3.98 5.22
N ASP A 55 -19.51 3.40 6.40
CA ASP A 55 -18.46 2.78 7.20
C ASP A 55 -18.04 1.43 6.61
N LEU A 56 -16.77 1.12 6.76
CA LEU A 56 -16.16 -0.13 6.32
C LEU A 56 -15.51 -0.85 7.52
N THR A 57 -15.96 -2.07 7.80
CA THR A 57 -15.18 -3.03 8.59
C THR A 57 -14.48 -3.96 7.61
N LEU A 58 -13.16 -3.81 7.52
CA LEU A 58 -12.30 -4.60 6.65
C LEU A 58 -11.82 -5.83 7.39
N ASP A 59 -12.04 -7.00 6.80
CA ASP A 59 -11.68 -8.32 7.32
C ASP A 59 -11.76 -9.33 6.17
N GLY A 60 -11.48 -10.61 6.43
CA GLY A 60 -11.69 -11.69 5.49
C GLY A 60 -10.54 -11.90 4.50
N LYS A 61 -10.87 -12.42 3.33
CA LYS A 61 -9.89 -12.94 2.37
C LYS A 61 -10.12 -12.37 0.98
N LEU A 62 -9.02 -11.96 0.34
CA LEU A 62 -8.99 -11.49 -1.04
C LEU A 62 -8.49 -12.59 -1.96
N ASN A 63 -9.31 -12.96 -2.93
CA ASN A 63 -8.97 -13.87 -4.02
C ASN A 63 -8.81 -13.05 -5.30
N ILE A 64 -7.67 -13.14 -5.96
CA ILE A 64 -7.31 -12.30 -7.10
C ILE A 64 -7.14 -13.18 -8.34
N GLN A 65 -7.72 -12.76 -9.44
CA GLN A 65 -7.53 -13.34 -10.76
C GLN A 65 -7.14 -12.23 -11.75
N THR A 66 -6.32 -12.59 -12.74
CA THR A 66 -6.06 -11.66 -13.84
C THR A 66 -7.31 -11.57 -14.73
N SER A 67 -7.76 -10.34 -15.00
CA SER A 67 -8.92 -10.12 -15.87
C SER A 67 -8.61 -10.49 -17.32
N PRO A 68 -9.60 -11.02 -18.06
CA PRO A 68 -9.43 -11.35 -19.48
C PRO A 68 -8.96 -10.15 -20.30
N GLY A 69 -7.84 -10.28 -20.98
CA GLY A 69 -7.24 -9.22 -21.81
C GLY A 69 -6.47 -8.14 -21.05
N GLY A 70 -6.39 -8.24 -19.73
CA GLY A 70 -5.55 -7.40 -18.88
C GLY A 70 -4.24 -8.09 -18.47
N SER A 71 -3.42 -7.39 -17.68
CA SER A 71 -2.23 -7.93 -17.03
C SER A 71 -2.18 -7.52 -15.56
N PHE A 72 -1.71 -8.42 -14.69
CA PHE A 72 -1.54 -8.15 -13.27
C PHE A 72 -0.09 -7.73 -12.99
N ASP A 73 0.26 -6.55 -13.50
CA ASP A 73 1.61 -6.01 -13.42
C ASP A 73 1.90 -5.38 -12.05
N VAL A 74 3.18 -5.06 -11.82
CA VAL A 74 3.61 -4.27 -10.66
C VAL A 74 2.86 -2.94 -10.59
N GLY A 75 2.34 -2.62 -9.41
CA GLY A 75 1.62 -1.37 -9.19
C GLY A 75 0.52 -1.47 -8.13
N VAL A 76 -0.33 -0.46 -8.11
CA VAL A 76 -1.41 -0.32 -7.13
C VAL A 76 -2.76 -0.57 -7.79
N TYR A 77 -3.56 -1.43 -7.17
CA TYR A 77 -4.91 -1.78 -7.59
C TYR A 77 -5.91 -1.36 -6.52
N ARG A 78 -6.93 -0.60 -6.89
CA ARG A 78 -7.98 -0.20 -5.97
C ARG A 78 -8.93 -1.36 -5.71
N VAL A 79 -9.04 -1.79 -4.44
CA VAL A 79 -9.98 -2.82 -3.99
C VAL A 79 -11.30 -2.17 -3.59
N ILE A 80 -11.25 -1.25 -2.62
CA ILE A 80 -12.44 -0.59 -2.08
C ILE A 80 -12.21 0.92 -1.98
N ASN A 81 -13.21 1.71 -2.36
CA ASN A 81 -13.37 3.08 -1.88
C ASN A 81 -14.39 3.09 -0.74
N TYR A 82 -14.19 3.91 0.27
CA TYR A 82 -15.18 4.09 1.35
C TYR A 82 -15.28 5.58 1.72
N THR A 83 -16.41 5.99 2.33
CA THR A 83 -16.64 7.40 2.68
C THR A 83 -16.71 7.65 4.18
N GLY A 84 -17.00 6.62 4.97
CA GLY A 84 -17.12 6.69 6.43
C GLY A 84 -15.84 6.31 7.16
N THR A 85 -15.99 5.67 8.30
CA THR A 85 -14.90 5.20 9.16
C THR A 85 -14.41 3.83 8.72
N LEU A 86 -13.09 3.62 8.73
CA LEU A 86 -12.48 2.30 8.57
C LEU A 86 -12.24 1.66 9.93
N THR A 87 -12.77 0.45 10.12
CA THR A 87 -12.31 -0.49 11.14
C THR A 87 -11.49 -1.55 10.43
N ASN A 88 -10.18 -1.58 10.66
CA ASN A 88 -9.26 -2.48 9.98
C ASN A 88 -8.91 -3.68 10.87
N ASN A 89 -9.48 -4.85 10.57
CA ASN A 89 -9.17 -6.12 11.22
C ASN A 89 -8.18 -6.97 10.41
N VAL A 90 -7.57 -6.36 9.40
CA VAL A 90 -6.65 -6.97 8.44
C VAL A 90 -7.37 -7.93 7.46
N MET A 91 -7.22 -7.65 6.17
CA MET A 91 -7.69 -8.54 5.09
C MET A 91 -6.52 -9.38 4.58
N ASP A 92 -6.67 -10.68 4.62
CA ASP A 92 -5.66 -11.61 4.11
C ASP A 92 -5.73 -11.77 2.58
N ILE A 93 -4.61 -12.08 1.95
CA ILE A 93 -4.56 -12.49 0.55
C ILE A 93 -4.54 -14.02 0.49
N ALA A 94 -5.64 -14.63 0.01
CA ALA A 94 -5.78 -16.08 -0.01
C ALA A 94 -5.28 -16.70 -1.31
N ASN A 95 -5.62 -16.10 -2.46
CA ASN A 95 -5.18 -16.56 -3.78
C ASN A 95 -4.81 -15.36 -4.65
N ALA A 96 -3.73 -15.46 -5.39
CA ALA A 96 -3.28 -14.42 -6.33
C ALA A 96 -2.44 -15.00 -7.48
N PRO A 97 -2.33 -14.28 -8.61
CA PRO A 97 -1.43 -14.66 -9.71
C PRO A 97 0.06 -14.57 -9.35
N GLU A 98 0.42 -13.74 -8.37
CA GLU A 98 1.78 -13.54 -7.87
C GLU A 98 1.99 -14.21 -6.51
N ALA A 99 3.24 -14.38 -6.11
CA ALA A 99 3.60 -14.89 -4.81
C ALA A 99 3.09 -13.97 -3.68
N ALA A 100 2.64 -14.56 -2.57
CA ALA A 100 2.02 -13.80 -1.48
C ALA A 100 2.97 -12.75 -0.87
N ASP A 101 4.27 -13.01 -0.83
CA ASP A 101 5.30 -12.09 -0.34
C ASP A 101 5.58 -10.91 -1.28
N SER A 102 5.01 -10.91 -2.47
CA SER A 102 5.06 -9.82 -3.44
C SER A 102 3.83 -8.90 -3.39
N LEU A 103 2.91 -9.18 -2.47
CA LEU A 103 1.62 -8.52 -2.40
C LEU A 103 1.31 -8.07 -0.96
N TYR A 104 0.67 -6.92 -0.82
CA TYR A 104 0.07 -6.53 0.46
C TYR A 104 -1.16 -5.65 0.29
N VAL A 105 -2.05 -5.68 1.30
CA VAL A 105 -3.22 -4.82 1.37
C VAL A 105 -2.84 -3.52 2.07
N GLN A 106 -2.93 -2.40 1.35
CA GLN A 106 -2.61 -1.07 1.84
C GLN A 106 -3.89 -0.34 2.27
N THR A 107 -3.94 0.11 3.51
CA THR A 107 -5.03 0.92 4.10
C THR A 107 -4.57 2.30 4.54
N SER A 108 -3.29 2.63 4.38
CA SER A 108 -2.69 3.91 4.79
C SER A 108 -3.19 5.11 3.98
N VAL A 109 -3.74 4.89 2.79
CA VAL A 109 -4.35 5.96 1.99
C VAL A 109 -5.79 6.17 2.43
N LYS A 110 -6.11 7.36 2.91
CA LYS A 110 -7.45 7.70 3.41
C LYS A 110 -8.55 7.40 2.38
N ASN A 111 -9.64 6.79 2.85
CA ASN A 111 -10.81 6.42 2.04
C ASN A 111 -10.54 5.35 0.95
N GLN A 112 -9.44 4.61 1.07
CA GLN A 112 -9.03 3.63 0.09
C GLN A 112 -8.55 2.34 0.77
N VAL A 113 -8.90 1.21 0.18
CA VAL A 113 -8.22 -0.07 0.37
C VAL A 113 -7.59 -0.43 -0.97
N ASN A 114 -6.28 -0.59 -0.99
CA ASN A 114 -5.53 -0.93 -2.18
C ASN A 114 -4.87 -2.30 -2.01
N LEU A 115 -4.68 -2.99 -3.12
CA LEU A 115 -3.73 -4.08 -3.24
C LEU A 115 -2.47 -3.53 -3.92
N VAL A 116 -1.32 -3.76 -3.35
CA VAL A 116 -0.03 -3.41 -3.94
C VAL A 116 0.66 -4.69 -4.43
N ASN A 117 0.95 -4.74 -5.73
CA ASN A 117 1.83 -5.73 -6.32
C ASN A 117 3.22 -5.09 -6.48
N HIS A 118 4.20 -5.60 -5.74
CA HIS A 118 5.58 -5.11 -5.80
C HIS A 118 6.57 -6.18 -6.26
N ALA A 119 6.08 -7.18 -7.00
CA ALA A 119 6.91 -8.29 -7.49
C ALA A 119 8.22 -7.80 -8.12
N GLY A 120 9.34 -8.27 -7.59
CA GLY A 120 10.68 -7.87 -8.04
C GLY A 120 11.17 -6.50 -7.57
N LEU A 121 10.39 -5.73 -6.80
CA LEU A 121 10.81 -4.47 -6.19
C LEU A 121 11.19 -4.65 -4.73
N THR A 122 12.20 -3.91 -4.31
CA THR A 122 12.50 -3.72 -2.89
C THR A 122 11.81 -2.46 -2.41
N LEU A 123 10.84 -2.58 -1.50
CA LEU A 123 10.16 -1.43 -0.90
C LEU A 123 10.96 -0.89 0.29
N ARG A 124 10.99 0.42 0.43
CA ARG A 124 11.45 1.14 1.62
C ARG A 124 10.44 2.21 1.98
N PHE A 125 10.09 2.26 3.26
CA PHE A 125 9.11 3.18 3.80
C PHE A 125 9.80 4.30 4.55
N TRP A 126 9.39 5.53 4.28
CA TRP A 126 9.91 6.70 4.96
C TRP A 126 9.44 6.74 6.41
N ASP A 127 10.38 6.87 7.34
CA ASP A 127 10.11 6.90 8.78
C ASP A 127 10.71 8.12 9.48
N GLY A 128 11.15 9.10 8.71
CA GLY A 128 11.60 10.41 9.18
C GLY A 128 12.76 10.35 10.18
N THR A 129 12.88 11.41 10.99
CA THR A 129 13.93 11.49 12.03
C THR A 129 13.61 10.67 13.28
N GLY A 130 12.41 10.14 13.40
CA GLY A 130 11.97 9.36 14.55
C GLY A 130 11.66 10.18 15.80
N GLY A 131 11.16 11.41 15.63
CA GLY A 131 10.86 12.34 16.72
C GLY A 131 12.09 13.13 17.20
N GLU A 132 11.96 13.90 18.27
CA GLU A 132 13.04 14.81 18.77
C GLU A 132 14.29 14.05 19.22
N ASN A 133 14.13 12.85 19.77
CA ASN A 133 15.23 12.03 20.30
C ASN A 133 15.34 10.66 19.60
N GLY A 134 14.66 10.47 18.47
CA GLY A 134 14.61 9.19 17.76
C GLY A 134 13.77 8.11 18.48
N GLU A 135 12.90 8.50 19.39
CA GLU A 135 12.04 7.60 20.18
C GLU A 135 11.03 6.83 19.33
N LEU A 136 10.75 7.31 18.12
CA LEU A 136 9.83 6.64 17.19
C LEU A 136 10.55 5.64 16.27
N LYS A 137 11.89 5.60 16.27
CA LYS A 137 12.63 4.61 15.47
C LYS A 137 12.54 3.21 16.06
N ASN A 138 12.52 2.21 15.18
CA ASN A 138 12.50 0.80 15.55
C ASN A 138 11.27 0.43 16.43
N ASN A 139 10.18 1.14 16.26
CA ASN A 139 8.97 0.99 17.08
C ASN A 139 7.90 0.09 16.43
N GLY A 140 8.19 -0.47 15.26
CA GLY A 140 7.25 -1.33 14.53
C GLY A 140 6.17 -0.57 13.74
N VAL A 141 6.29 0.75 13.65
CA VAL A 141 5.31 1.59 12.97
C VAL A 141 6.03 2.48 11.95
N ILE A 142 5.42 2.70 10.80
CA ILE A 142 5.88 3.67 9.82
C ILE A 142 5.29 5.03 10.19
N ASN A 143 6.10 5.86 10.84
CA ASN A 143 5.64 7.13 11.41
C ASN A 143 5.57 8.25 10.37
N GLY A 144 6.48 8.26 9.39
CA GLY A 144 6.59 9.35 8.43
C GLY A 144 7.28 10.59 9.02
N GLY A 145 6.79 11.79 8.68
CA GLY A 145 7.26 13.07 9.24
C GLY A 145 8.43 13.70 8.50
N ASP A 146 9.04 14.71 9.15
CA ASP A 146 10.18 15.47 8.64
C ASP A 146 11.47 14.64 8.65
N GLY A 147 12.44 15.00 7.79
CA GLY A 147 13.77 14.43 7.89
C GLY A 147 14.66 14.66 6.68
N ILE A 148 15.88 14.07 6.77
CA ILE A 148 16.85 14.11 5.70
C ILE A 148 16.89 12.74 5.02
N TRP A 149 16.79 12.73 3.70
CA TRP A 149 16.93 11.54 2.88
C TRP A 149 18.35 11.46 2.30
N GLN A 150 19.10 10.50 2.74
CA GLN A 150 20.43 10.19 2.23
C GLN A 150 20.44 8.83 1.54
N SER A 151 21.52 8.53 0.81
CA SER A 151 21.75 7.25 0.13
C SER A 151 21.94 6.08 1.11
N SER A 152 22.28 4.92 0.59
CA SER A 152 22.59 3.69 1.35
C SER A 152 23.77 3.83 2.32
N GLN A 153 24.55 4.89 2.22
CA GLN A 153 25.67 5.21 3.13
C GLN A 153 25.31 6.28 4.18
N GLY A 154 24.04 6.66 4.24
CA GLY A 154 23.55 7.77 5.05
C GLY A 154 22.88 7.38 6.35
N ASN A 155 21.88 8.17 6.72
CA ASN A 155 21.09 7.99 7.94
C ASN A 155 20.07 6.84 7.83
N ASP A 156 19.52 6.45 8.98
CA ASP A 156 18.59 5.35 9.14
C ASP A 156 17.12 5.81 9.19
N ASN A 157 16.71 6.69 8.25
CA ASN A 157 15.38 7.26 8.21
C ASN A 157 14.37 6.43 7.37
N TRP A 158 14.73 5.21 7.05
CA TRP A 158 13.91 4.30 6.27
C TRP A 158 13.68 2.98 7.00
N THR A 159 12.58 2.34 6.73
CA THR A 159 12.22 1.05 7.32
C THR A 159 11.66 0.09 6.27
N THR A 160 11.51 -1.18 6.63
CA THR A 160 10.77 -2.18 5.86
C THR A 160 9.26 -2.00 6.08
N ASP A 161 8.41 -2.88 5.60
CA ASP A 161 6.98 -2.72 5.80
C ASP A 161 6.55 -2.95 7.27
N GLU A 162 5.36 -2.45 7.61
CA GLU A 162 4.76 -2.56 8.94
C GLU A 162 4.16 -3.94 9.23
N SER A 163 4.19 -4.88 8.27
CA SER A 163 3.58 -6.20 8.42
C SER A 163 4.44 -7.19 9.20
N THR A 164 5.69 -6.85 9.53
CA THR A 164 6.55 -7.69 10.36
C THR A 164 6.30 -7.41 11.84
N PRO A 165 5.94 -8.43 12.65
CA PRO A 165 5.60 -8.26 14.08
C PRO A 165 6.72 -7.68 14.94
N GLU A 166 7.97 -7.87 14.55
CA GLU A 166 9.13 -7.30 15.24
C GLU A 166 9.39 -5.84 14.89
N GLY A 167 8.45 -5.26 14.13
CA GLY A 167 8.58 -3.90 13.65
C GLY A 167 9.74 -3.74 12.70
N ALA A 168 9.46 -3.06 11.69
CA ALA A 168 10.47 -2.68 10.74
C ALA A 168 11.62 -1.96 11.46
N LEU A 169 12.82 -2.48 11.31
CA LEU A 169 14.02 -1.81 11.81
C LEU A 169 14.35 -0.64 10.90
N ASN A 170 14.68 0.50 11.49
CA ASN A 170 15.18 1.63 10.74
C ASN A 170 16.59 1.34 10.19
N ALA A 171 16.81 1.72 8.95
CA ALA A 171 18.03 1.50 8.22
C ALA A 171 18.25 2.63 7.19
N PRO A 172 19.45 2.75 6.62
CA PRO A 172 19.67 3.61 5.46
C PRO A 172 18.79 3.18 4.27
N PHE A 173 18.55 4.12 3.36
CA PHE A 173 17.88 3.83 2.11
C PHE A 173 18.65 2.75 1.32
N THR A 174 17.91 1.89 0.64
CA THR A 174 18.56 0.89 -0.25
C THR A 174 18.57 1.46 -1.67
N ASP A 175 19.73 1.53 -2.30
CA ASP A 175 19.86 2.03 -3.66
C ASP A 175 18.97 1.24 -4.63
N ALA A 176 18.33 1.94 -5.54
CA ALA A 176 17.35 1.42 -6.49
C ALA A 176 16.09 0.76 -5.85
N ALA A 177 15.83 0.98 -4.56
CA ALA A 177 14.58 0.59 -3.95
C ALA A 177 13.43 1.53 -4.38
N PHE A 178 12.19 1.06 -4.21
CA PHE A 178 10.99 1.86 -4.39
C PHE A 178 10.64 2.56 -3.06
N ALA A 179 10.55 3.88 -3.10
CA ALA A 179 10.32 4.72 -1.92
C ALA A 179 8.81 4.89 -1.67
N VAL A 180 8.35 4.58 -0.46
CA VAL A 180 6.95 4.76 -0.05
C VAL A 180 6.88 5.79 1.09
N PHE A 181 6.07 6.83 0.89
CA PHE A 181 5.82 7.88 1.86
C PHE A 181 4.40 7.76 2.41
N GLN A 182 4.28 7.28 3.65
CA GLN A 182 3.02 7.14 4.39
C GLN A 182 3.17 7.66 5.82
N GLY A 183 2.17 7.45 6.68
CA GLY A 183 2.18 7.98 8.04
C GLY A 183 1.94 9.49 8.07
N GLU A 184 2.62 10.22 8.94
CA GLU A 184 2.53 11.68 9.03
C GLU A 184 3.28 12.34 7.86
N ALA A 185 2.64 13.31 7.20
CA ALA A 185 3.30 14.06 6.15
C ALA A 185 4.37 15.01 6.73
N GLY A 186 5.45 15.22 5.97
CA GLY A 186 6.54 16.05 6.42
C GLY A 186 7.34 16.69 5.29
N ASN A 187 8.37 17.46 5.68
CA ASN A 187 9.36 18.04 4.77
C ASN A 187 10.58 17.11 4.72
N VAL A 188 10.85 16.56 3.56
CA VAL A 188 11.94 15.64 3.31
C VAL A 188 13.01 16.36 2.49
N THR A 189 14.21 16.48 3.04
CA THR A 189 15.33 17.12 2.35
C THR A 189 16.28 16.05 1.83
N VAL A 190 16.43 15.98 0.51
CA VAL A 190 17.41 15.11 -0.14
C VAL A 190 18.79 15.70 0.04
N ASP A 191 19.73 14.89 0.53
CA ASP A 191 21.11 15.25 0.80
C ASP A 191 22.05 14.18 0.22
N ASN A 192 22.73 14.52 -0.87
CA ASN A 192 23.66 13.64 -1.59
C ASN A 192 25.10 13.69 -1.03
N SER A 193 25.30 14.29 0.14
CA SER A 193 26.63 14.33 0.77
C SER A 193 27.22 12.95 1.10
N LYS A 194 26.39 11.91 1.11
CA LYS A 194 26.75 10.50 1.32
C LYS A 194 26.64 9.63 0.05
N GLY A 195 26.55 10.27 -1.10
CA GLY A 195 26.31 9.63 -2.39
C GLY A 195 24.92 9.93 -2.93
N ASP A 196 24.72 9.74 -4.23
CA ASP A 196 23.46 10.02 -4.88
C ASP A 196 22.34 9.14 -4.35
N VAL A 197 21.17 9.73 -4.15
CA VAL A 197 19.94 8.99 -3.87
C VAL A 197 19.43 8.40 -5.20
N ILE A 198 19.43 7.07 -5.30
CA ILE A 198 19.01 6.33 -6.50
C ILE A 198 17.75 5.53 -6.16
N ILE A 199 16.67 5.70 -6.95
CA ILE A 199 15.38 5.02 -6.73
C ILE A 199 14.92 4.28 -7.97
N SER A 200 14.07 3.26 -7.80
CA SER A 200 13.31 2.65 -8.92
C SER A 200 11.95 3.35 -9.14
N GLY A 201 11.49 4.14 -8.17
CA GLY A 201 10.23 4.86 -8.20
C GLY A 201 9.81 5.31 -6.81
N ALA A 202 8.69 6.03 -6.72
CA ALA A 202 8.15 6.48 -5.44
C ALA A 202 6.62 6.49 -5.41
N GLN A 203 6.03 6.24 -4.24
CA GLN A 203 4.61 6.42 -3.95
C GLN A 203 4.43 7.38 -2.76
N PHE A 204 3.56 8.35 -2.93
CA PHE A 204 3.07 9.20 -1.84
C PHE A 204 1.67 8.72 -1.45
N ALA A 205 1.61 7.92 -0.38
CA ALA A 205 0.37 7.36 0.14
C ALA A 205 -0.36 8.34 1.08
N THR A 206 0.33 9.36 1.57
CA THR A 206 -0.22 10.44 2.38
C THR A 206 -0.02 11.78 1.69
N ASP A 207 -1.09 12.58 1.61
CA ASP A 207 -1.04 13.94 1.09
C ASP A 207 -0.27 14.88 2.03
N GLY A 208 0.45 15.85 1.45
CA GLY A 208 1.11 16.92 2.21
C GLY A 208 2.62 16.77 2.33
N TYR A 209 3.21 15.66 1.94
CA TYR A 209 4.66 15.54 1.86
C TYR A 209 5.27 16.57 0.90
N ARG A 210 6.42 17.09 1.28
CA ARG A 210 7.24 17.98 0.46
C ARG A 210 8.66 17.43 0.39
N VAL A 211 9.06 17.00 -0.79
CA VAL A 211 10.42 16.52 -1.05
C VAL A 211 11.18 17.59 -1.83
N GLY A 212 12.34 17.98 -1.33
CA GLY A 212 13.20 18.99 -1.94
C GLY A 212 14.66 18.75 -1.55
N GLY A 213 15.55 19.66 -1.97
CA GLY A 213 16.99 19.53 -1.74
C GLY A 213 17.73 19.15 -3.02
N GLU A 214 18.63 18.17 -2.95
CA GLU A 214 19.45 17.74 -4.09
C GLU A 214 18.70 16.79 -5.05
N ALA A 215 19.32 16.41 -6.14
CA ALA A 215 18.69 15.59 -7.18
C ALA A 215 18.49 14.14 -6.73
N ILE A 216 17.41 13.52 -7.23
CA ILE A 216 17.14 12.09 -7.12
C ILE A 216 17.38 11.48 -8.51
N THR A 217 18.09 10.38 -8.56
CA THR A 217 18.38 9.61 -9.79
C THR A 217 17.41 8.42 -9.89
N THR A 218 16.89 8.14 -11.12
CA THR A 218 16.00 7.02 -11.42
C THR A 218 16.63 6.10 -12.46
#